data_d77c98d684146dded9e8fb5de1568301
#
_entry.id   d77c98d684146dded9e8fb5de1568301
#
_cell.length_a   1.000
_cell.length_b   1.000
_cell.length_c   1.000
_cell.angle_alpha   90.00
_cell.angle_beta   90.00
_cell.angle_gamma   90.00
#
_symmetry.space_group_name_H-M   'P 1'
#
loop_
_entity.id
_entity.type
_entity.pdbx_description
1 polymer ?
#
loop_
_entity_poly.entity_id
_entity_poly.type
_entity_poly.pdbx_seq_one_letter_code
_entity_poly.pdbx_strand_id
1 'polypeptide(L)'
;MEYTHKPVLLNECIEALNMRPDGVYVDGTLGRAGHSREIAQRLTTGRLICIDRDMAAIDAAKERLAPWMDRVTLVHSNFAELGGVLREAGVAGADGMLFDLGVSSPQLDDASRGFSYMQDAPLDMRMDASAPLTAHEVVNVWSYEELRRILFEYGEERYAPAIAKAIVRARETAPIQTTLELVDIIKGAMPPAALREKQHPAKRSFQAIRIAVNGELDALPPMLSAAVDGLNPGGRLAVITFHSLEDRIVKRAMQDMARGCTCPPEFPVCVCGKKPKAKLLTRKPIVSGEAELAENPRARSAKLRVAEKCDNFDL
;
A
#
# COMPACT_ATOMS: atom_id res chain seq x y z
N MET A 1 -7.97 26.35 -5.98
CA MET A 1 -7.64 26.08 -4.57
C MET A 1 -6.49 25.11 -4.55
N GLU A 2 -5.34 25.54 -4.07
CA GLU A 2 -4.22 24.65 -3.83
C GLU A 2 -4.61 23.69 -2.70
N TYR A 3 -4.96 22.47 -3.03
CA TYR A 3 -5.15 21.41 -2.05
C TYR A 3 -3.79 21.05 -1.47
N THR A 4 -3.45 21.67 -0.34
CA THR A 4 -2.26 21.35 0.45
C THR A 4 -2.47 20.04 1.19
N HIS A 5 -2.51 18.92 0.43
CA HIS A 5 -2.59 17.60 1.05
C HIS A 5 -1.23 17.27 1.65
N LYS A 6 -1.14 17.27 2.97
CA LYS A 6 0.05 16.88 3.71
C LYS A 6 0.19 15.36 3.65
N PRO A 7 1.37 14.82 3.26
CA PRO A 7 1.59 13.38 3.29
C PRO A 7 1.41 12.82 4.71
N VAL A 8 0.91 11.60 4.79
CA VAL A 8 0.70 10.92 6.09
C VAL A 8 2.03 10.59 6.75
N LEU A 9 2.17 10.88 8.05
CA LEU A 9 3.38 10.60 8.84
C LEU A 9 4.67 11.12 8.19
N LEU A 10 4.61 12.29 7.55
CA LEU A 10 5.70 12.83 6.74
C LEU A 10 7.01 12.94 7.54
N ASN A 11 6.96 13.60 8.70
CA ASN A 11 8.15 13.83 9.53
C ASN A 11 8.71 12.50 10.03
N GLU A 12 7.84 11.62 10.50
CA GLU A 12 8.19 10.30 11.01
C GLU A 12 8.86 9.44 9.92
N CYS A 13 8.38 9.53 8.67
CA CYS A 13 9.00 8.83 7.54
C CYS A 13 10.39 9.37 7.22
N ILE A 14 10.56 10.69 7.16
CA ILE A 14 11.85 11.31 6.90
C ILE A 14 12.87 10.99 8.01
N GLU A 15 12.45 11.07 9.27
CA GLU A 15 13.30 10.66 10.41
C GLU A 15 13.64 9.18 10.36
N ALA A 16 12.66 8.33 10.04
CA ALA A 16 12.86 6.89 9.91
C ALA A 16 13.89 6.53 8.85
N LEU A 17 13.90 7.23 7.71
CA LEU A 17 14.85 6.99 6.64
C LEU A 17 16.30 7.35 7.00
N ASN A 18 16.54 8.17 8.04
CA ASN A 18 17.88 8.62 8.48
C ASN A 18 18.74 9.08 7.31
N MET A 19 18.24 10.06 6.57
CA MET A 19 18.72 10.42 5.27
C MET A 19 20.15 10.99 5.26
N ARG A 20 20.92 10.61 4.23
CA ARG A 20 22.20 11.22 3.87
C ARG A 20 22.04 12.00 2.55
N PRO A 21 22.67 13.17 2.41
CA PRO A 21 22.52 14.00 1.20
C PRO A 21 23.05 13.35 -0.10
N ASP A 22 23.94 12.38 0.03
CA ASP A 22 24.59 11.62 -1.06
C ASP A 22 23.98 10.22 -1.25
N GLY A 23 22.97 9.85 -0.46
CA GLY A 23 22.37 8.52 -0.46
C GLY A 23 21.43 8.24 -1.63
N VAL A 24 21.12 6.97 -1.83
CA VAL A 24 20.15 6.49 -2.81
C VAL A 24 18.86 6.09 -2.10
N TYR A 25 17.74 6.65 -2.51
CA TYR A 25 16.44 6.41 -1.91
C TYR A 25 15.41 5.93 -2.94
N VAL A 26 14.43 5.19 -2.46
CA VAL A 26 13.29 4.73 -3.25
C VAL A 26 11.99 5.15 -2.56
N ASP A 27 11.11 5.80 -3.31
CA ASP A 27 9.70 5.95 -2.97
C ASP A 27 8.89 5.02 -3.87
N GLY A 28 8.43 3.90 -3.32
CA GLY A 28 7.74 2.86 -4.09
C GLY A 28 6.25 3.15 -4.33
N THR A 29 5.76 4.30 -3.85
CA THR A 29 4.35 4.72 -3.87
C THR A 29 4.28 6.24 -4.04
N LEU A 30 4.74 6.72 -5.19
CA LEU A 30 4.95 8.14 -5.49
C LEU A 30 3.71 9.01 -5.21
N GLY A 31 2.53 8.54 -5.64
CA GLY A 31 1.26 9.25 -5.47
C GLY A 31 1.35 10.71 -5.91
N ARG A 32 1.09 11.64 -4.99
CA ARG A 32 1.24 13.07 -5.24
C ARG A 32 2.66 13.62 -5.04
N ALA A 33 3.66 12.76 -4.94
CA ALA A 33 5.05 13.13 -4.71
C ALA A 33 5.31 13.93 -3.41
N GLY A 34 4.48 13.78 -2.40
CA GLY A 34 4.64 14.52 -1.16
C GLY A 34 5.86 14.09 -0.36
N HIS A 35 6.01 12.80 -0.11
CA HIS A 35 7.21 12.21 0.49
C HIS A 35 8.42 12.38 -0.42
N SER A 36 8.27 12.07 -1.72
CA SER A 36 9.33 12.21 -2.73
C SER A 36 9.93 13.60 -2.79
N ARG A 37 9.09 14.65 -2.71
CA ARG A 37 9.55 16.04 -2.68
C ARG A 37 10.43 16.30 -1.46
N GLU A 38 10.01 15.88 -0.29
CA GLU A 38 10.78 16.06 0.95
C GLU A 38 12.10 15.29 0.93
N ILE A 39 12.12 14.11 0.30
CA ILE A 39 13.34 13.34 0.08
C ILE A 39 14.25 14.08 -0.90
N ALA A 40 13.72 14.47 -2.08
CA ALA A 40 14.51 15.14 -3.12
C ALA A 40 15.15 16.45 -2.67
N GLN A 41 14.46 17.23 -1.83
CA GLN A 41 14.98 18.48 -1.25
C GLN A 41 16.21 18.27 -0.36
N ARG A 42 16.34 17.12 0.27
CA ARG A 42 17.45 16.79 1.18
C ARG A 42 18.64 16.17 0.49
N LEU A 43 18.50 15.79 -0.77
CA LEU A 43 19.58 15.24 -1.57
C LEU A 43 20.41 16.35 -2.22
N THR A 44 21.72 16.16 -2.26
CA THR A 44 22.67 17.01 -3.00
C THR A 44 23.26 16.28 -4.20
N THR A 45 23.96 15.18 -3.96
CA THR A 45 24.55 14.30 -4.97
C THR A 45 23.89 12.93 -5.02
N GLY A 46 22.98 12.66 -4.07
CA GLY A 46 22.23 11.42 -4.00
C GLY A 46 21.17 11.30 -5.10
N ARG A 47 20.48 10.14 -5.14
CA ARG A 47 19.45 9.83 -6.15
C ARG A 47 18.15 9.38 -5.47
N LEU A 48 17.04 9.70 -6.13
CA LEU A 48 15.70 9.23 -5.74
C LEU A 48 15.05 8.49 -6.91
N ILE A 49 14.62 7.26 -6.67
CA ILE A 49 13.81 6.49 -7.60
C ILE A 49 12.36 6.50 -7.09
N CYS A 50 11.44 6.99 -7.91
CA CYS A 50 10.02 7.05 -7.58
C CYS A 50 9.25 6.09 -8.46
N ILE A 51 8.46 5.21 -7.84
CA ILE A 51 7.67 4.20 -8.53
C ILE A 51 6.19 4.48 -8.28
N ASP A 52 5.38 4.41 -9.33
CA ASP A 52 3.93 4.32 -9.20
C ASP A 52 3.35 3.49 -10.34
N ARG A 53 2.28 2.79 -10.05
CA ARG A 53 1.50 2.05 -11.04
C ARG A 53 0.43 2.90 -11.73
N ASP A 54 0.12 4.09 -11.18
CA ASP A 54 -0.82 5.05 -11.76
C ASP A 54 -0.06 6.07 -12.62
N MET A 55 -0.26 6.00 -13.94
CA MET A 55 0.40 6.92 -14.87
C MET A 55 0.03 8.39 -14.59
N ALA A 56 -1.19 8.65 -14.09
CA ALA A 56 -1.60 9.99 -13.70
C ALA A 56 -0.76 10.54 -12.51
N ALA A 57 -0.34 9.67 -11.60
CA ALA A 57 0.58 10.06 -10.52
C ALA A 57 1.98 10.39 -11.08
N ILE A 58 2.50 9.58 -12.00
CA ILE A 58 3.79 9.83 -12.68
C ILE A 58 3.77 11.18 -13.41
N ASP A 59 2.70 11.48 -14.16
CA ASP A 59 2.60 12.74 -14.91
C ASP A 59 2.50 13.96 -13.99
N ALA A 60 1.68 13.87 -12.93
CA ALA A 60 1.58 14.95 -11.95
C ALA A 60 2.88 15.19 -11.16
N ALA A 61 3.67 14.14 -10.95
CA ALA A 61 4.94 14.24 -10.24
C ALA A 61 6.02 14.96 -11.05
N LYS A 62 6.01 14.90 -12.39
CA LYS A 62 6.96 15.60 -13.25
C LYS A 62 7.00 17.11 -12.96
N GLU A 63 5.83 17.73 -12.81
CA GLU A 63 5.76 19.16 -12.49
C GLU A 63 6.21 19.45 -11.05
N ARG A 64 5.80 18.61 -10.11
CA ARG A 64 6.08 18.81 -8.67
C ARG A 64 7.54 18.58 -8.30
N LEU A 65 8.20 17.67 -9.00
CA LEU A 65 9.59 17.32 -8.80
C LEU A 65 10.53 18.01 -9.81
N ALA A 66 10.00 18.89 -10.68
CA ALA A 66 10.77 19.59 -11.72
C ALA A 66 12.10 20.20 -11.21
N PRO A 67 12.18 20.84 -10.02
CA PRO A 67 13.44 21.39 -9.53
C PRO A 67 14.53 20.34 -9.21
N TRP A 68 14.19 19.07 -9.10
CA TRP A 68 15.10 18.00 -8.68
C TRP A 68 15.19 16.86 -9.70
N MET A 69 14.70 17.06 -10.95
CA MET A 69 14.69 16.01 -11.98
C MET A 69 16.10 15.58 -12.43
N ASP A 70 17.14 16.34 -12.09
CA ASP A 70 18.54 15.95 -12.28
C ASP A 70 18.95 14.74 -11.42
N ARG A 71 18.24 14.49 -10.32
CA ARG A 71 18.51 13.41 -9.35
C ARG A 71 17.31 12.50 -9.08
N VAL A 72 16.16 12.74 -9.73
CA VAL A 72 14.94 11.95 -9.59
C VAL A 72 14.70 11.15 -10.85
N THR A 73 14.41 9.85 -10.67
CA THR A 73 13.96 8.94 -11.74
C THR A 73 12.53 8.52 -11.46
N LEU A 74 11.62 8.77 -12.41
CA LEU A 74 10.23 8.35 -12.32
C LEU A 74 10.03 7.06 -13.11
N VAL A 75 9.41 6.05 -12.49
CA VAL A 75 9.20 4.72 -13.08
C VAL A 75 7.73 4.34 -12.97
N HIS A 76 7.08 4.15 -14.12
CA HIS A 76 5.73 3.57 -14.18
C HIS A 76 5.84 2.06 -14.02
N SER A 77 5.60 1.55 -12.82
CA SER A 77 5.67 0.13 -12.49
C SER A 77 4.90 -0.18 -11.22
N ASN A 78 4.62 -1.47 -11.01
CA ASN A 78 4.16 -1.95 -9.71
C ASN A 78 5.37 -2.14 -8.78
N PHE A 79 5.26 -1.74 -7.51
CA PHE A 79 6.31 -1.97 -6.52
C PHE A 79 6.63 -3.46 -6.31
N ALA A 80 5.75 -4.38 -6.69
CA ALA A 80 6.06 -5.81 -6.73
C ALA A 80 7.30 -6.12 -7.59
N GLU A 81 7.54 -5.29 -8.63
CA GLU A 81 8.67 -5.41 -9.56
C GLU A 81 9.92 -4.63 -9.09
N LEU A 82 9.96 -4.22 -7.82
CA LEU A 82 11.05 -3.41 -7.25
C LEU A 82 12.44 -3.92 -7.62
N GLY A 83 12.67 -5.24 -7.54
CA GLY A 83 13.96 -5.83 -7.89
C GLY A 83 14.37 -5.61 -9.35
N GLY A 84 13.42 -5.63 -10.27
CA GLY A 84 13.61 -5.28 -11.69
C GLY A 84 13.95 -3.81 -11.85
N VAL A 85 13.16 -2.94 -11.24
CA VAL A 85 13.34 -1.49 -11.28
C VAL A 85 14.72 -1.06 -10.78
N LEU A 86 15.20 -1.62 -9.67
CA LEU A 86 16.54 -1.31 -9.14
C LEU A 86 17.65 -1.72 -10.10
N ARG A 87 17.55 -2.89 -10.71
CA ARG A 87 18.52 -3.35 -11.71
C ARG A 87 18.55 -2.45 -12.95
N GLU A 88 17.39 -2.09 -13.49
CA GLU A 88 17.28 -1.21 -14.66
C GLU A 88 17.77 0.21 -14.37
N ALA A 89 17.55 0.70 -13.14
CA ALA A 89 18.05 1.99 -12.69
C ALA A 89 19.57 1.96 -12.36
N GLY A 90 20.24 0.80 -12.45
CA GLY A 90 21.65 0.65 -12.12
C GLY A 90 21.94 0.88 -10.63
N VAL A 91 20.99 0.56 -9.74
CA VAL A 91 21.12 0.71 -8.30
C VAL A 91 21.57 -0.60 -7.70
N ALA A 92 22.80 -0.65 -7.20
CA ALA A 92 23.36 -1.82 -6.52
C ALA A 92 22.80 -1.98 -5.10
N GLY A 93 22.45 -0.87 -4.44
CA GLY A 93 21.83 -0.84 -3.12
C GLY A 93 21.29 0.55 -2.80
N ALA A 94 20.17 0.60 -2.07
CA ALA A 94 19.55 1.83 -1.60
C ALA A 94 19.82 2.04 -0.10
N ASP A 95 19.93 3.31 0.31
CA ASP A 95 20.14 3.69 1.71
C ASP A 95 18.80 3.83 2.47
N GLY A 96 17.71 3.96 1.72
CA GLY A 96 16.37 3.95 2.30
C GLY A 96 15.28 3.71 1.26
N MET A 97 14.23 3.02 1.69
CA MET A 97 13.04 2.77 0.88
C MET A 97 11.79 3.08 1.67
N LEU A 98 10.86 3.80 1.04
CA LEU A 98 9.56 4.17 1.60
C LEU A 98 8.44 3.60 0.75
N PHE A 99 7.43 3.04 1.41
CA PHE A 99 6.18 2.59 0.79
C PHE A 99 5.00 3.12 1.61
N ASP A 100 4.19 3.99 1.00
CA ASP A 100 2.93 4.52 1.55
C ASP A 100 1.78 3.77 0.88
N LEU A 101 1.35 2.64 1.48
CA LEU A 101 0.44 1.68 0.86
C LEU A 101 -0.99 2.21 0.75
N GLY A 102 -1.78 1.59 -0.11
CA GLY A 102 -3.19 1.87 -0.29
C GLY A 102 -3.48 2.86 -1.42
N VAL A 103 -4.64 3.51 -1.35
CA VAL A 103 -5.14 4.43 -2.38
C VAL A 103 -4.65 5.85 -2.14
N SER A 104 -4.26 6.52 -3.20
CA SER A 104 -3.92 7.94 -3.14
C SER A 104 -5.19 8.82 -3.01
N SER A 105 -5.02 10.02 -2.44
CA SER A 105 -6.14 10.97 -2.34
C SER A 105 -6.77 11.32 -3.69
N PRO A 106 -6.02 11.55 -4.79
CA PRO A 106 -6.64 11.76 -6.10
C PRO A 106 -7.53 10.63 -6.57
N GLN A 107 -7.13 9.37 -6.32
CA GLN A 107 -7.94 8.21 -6.68
C GLN A 107 -9.28 8.18 -5.92
N LEU A 108 -9.29 8.64 -4.66
CA LEU A 108 -10.52 8.75 -3.86
C LEU A 108 -11.36 9.98 -4.20
N ASP A 109 -10.72 11.09 -4.56
CA ASP A 109 -11.36 12.37 -4.80
C ASP A 109 -11.94 12.47 -6.23
N ASP A 110 -11.36 11.77 -7.19
CA ASP A 110 -11.88 11.63 -8.55
C ASP A 110 -12.96 10.54 -8.60
N ALA A 111 -14.23 10.98 -8.60
CA ALA A 111 -15.36 10.06 -8.66
C ALA A 111 -15.29 9.08 -9.83
N SER A 112 -14.81 9.53 -11.01
CA SER A 112 -14.77 8.72 -12.24
C SER A 112 -13.91 7.45 -12.10
N ARG A 113 -12.98 7.42 -11.12
CA ARG A 113 -12.14 6.26 -10.81
C ARG A 113 -12.88 5.14 -10.04
N GLY A 114 -14.09 5.39 -9.53
CA GLY A 114 -14.95 4.39 -8.90
C GLY A 114 -14.48 3.85 -7.53
N PHE A 115 -13.53 4.50 -6.86
CA PHE A 115 -13.06 4.07 -5.52
C PHE A 115 -14.00 4.44 -4.38
N SER A 116 -14.83 5.48 -4.58
CA SER A 116 -15.70 6.01 -3.54
C SER A 116 -17.05 5.32 -3.50
N TYR A 117 -17.48 4.93 -2.31
CA TYR A 117 -18.86 4.46 -2.05
C TYR A 117 -19.81 5.59 -1.67
N MET A 118 -19.35 6.84 -1.78
CA MET A 118 -20.14 8.05 -1.43
C MET A 118 -20.60 8.83 -2.65
N GLN A 119 -20.06 8.54 -3.82
CA GLN A 119 -20.33 9.23 -5.07
C GLN A 119 -20.67 8.20 -6.14
N ASP A 120 -21.63 8.54 -7.01
CA ASP A 120 -21.99 7.65 -8.12
C ASP A 120 -20.98 7.75 -9.25
N ALA A 121 -20.48 6.58 -9.69
CA ALA A 121 -19.45 6.47 -10.72
C ALA A 121 -19.43 5.07 -11.31
N PRO A 122 -18.81 4.86 -12.48
CA PRO A 122 -18.56 3.53 -13.01
C PRO A 122 -17.75 2.65 -12.03
N LEU A 123 -18.04 1.36 -12.01
CA LEU A 123 -17.31 0.38 -11.20
C LEU A 123 -15.95 0.06 -11.83
N ASP A 124 -14.97 0.95 -11.66
CA ASP A 124 -13.60 0.77 -12.17
C ASP A 124 -12.64 0.25 -11.09
N MET A 125 -12.27 1.07 -10.13
CA MET A 125 -11.35 0.81 -9.00
C MET A 125 -9.92 0.43 -9.40
N ARG A 126 -9.51 0.56 -10.67
CA ARG A 126 -8.12 0.30 -11.09
C ARG A 126 -7.20 1.43 -10.64
N MET A 127 -6.10 1.10 -10.01
CA MET A 127 -5.01 2.05 -9.75
C MET A 127 -4.23 2.30 -11.05
N ASP A 128 -3.92 1.23 -11.78
CA ASP A 128 -3.39 1.30 -13.15
C ASP A 128 -4.54 1.20 -14.16
N ALA A 129 -4.86 2.30 -14.83
CA ALA A 129 -5.95 2.36 -15.79
C ALA A 129 -5.73 1.46 -17.03
N SER A 130 -4.50 1.00 -17.29
CA SER A 130 -4.18 0.07 -18.38
C SER A 130 -4.42 -1.40 -18.01
N ALA A 131 -4.59 -1.71 -16.71
CA ALA A 131 -4.85 -3.07 -16.26
C ALA A 131 -6.21 -3.57 -16.75
N PRO A 132 -6.35 -4.86 -17.12
CA PRO A 132 -7.59 -5.37 -17.71
C PRO A 132 -8.73 -5.55 -16.71
N LEU A 133 -8.43 -5.91 -15.44
CA LEU A 133 -9.44 -6.25 -14.44
C LEU A 133 -10.02 -4.99 -13.80
N THR A 134 -11.34 -4.84 -13.88
CA THR A 134 -12.11 -3.74 -13.26
C THR A 134 -13.01 -4.25 -12.13
N ALA A 135 -13.50 -3.36 -11.27
CA ALA A 135 -14.52 -3.70 -10.28
C ALA A 135 -15.82 -4.19 -10.95
N HIS A 136 -16.14 -3.68 -12.15
CA HIS A 136 -17.27 -4.14 -12.93
C HIS A 136 -17.15 -5.63 -13.26
N GLU A 137 -15.98 -6.09 -13.70
CA GLU A 137 -15.76 -7.51 -14.00
C GLU A 137 -15.81 -8.37 -12.74
N VAL A 138 -15.19 -7.93 -11.65
CA VAL A 138 -15.26 -8.64 -10.36
C VAL A 138 -16.71 -8.84 -9.94
N VAL A 139 -17.52 -7.79 -9.98
CA VAL A 139 -18.91 -7.81 -9.52
C VAL A 139 -19.83 -8.60 -10.47
N ASN A 140 -19.64 -8.46 -11.79
CA ASN A 140 -20.58 -9.03 -12.76
C ASN A 140 -20.17 -10.41 -13.31
N VAL A 141 -18.88 -10.80 -13.21
CA VAL A 141 -18.39 -12.05 -13.82
C VAL A 141 -17.96 -13.10 -12.79
N TRP A 142 -17.33 -12.70 -11.68
CA TRP A 142 -16.80 -13.66 -10.71
C TRP A 142 -17.89 -14.52 -10.09
N SER A 143 -17.57 -15.79 -9.76
CA SER A 143 -18.49 -16.72 -9.12
C SER A 143 -18.91 -16.25 -7.72
N TYR A 144 -20.00 -16.84 -7.20
CA TYR A 144 -20.42 -16.60 -5.82
C TYR A 144 -19.29 -16.93 -4.83
N GLU A 145 -18.59 -18.04 -5.06
CA GLU A 145 -17.50 -18.51 -4.20
C GLU A 145 -16.33 -17.50 -4.17
N GLU A 146 -15.95 -16.97 -5.33
CA GLU A 146 -14.88 -15.97 -5.44
C GLU A 146 -15.30 -14.66 -4.76
N LEU A 147 -16.50 -14.16 -5.02
CA LEU A 147 -17.02 -12.96 -4.37
C LEU A 147 -17.09 -13.14 -2.85
N ARG A 148 -17.64 -14.26 -2.38
CA ARG A 148 -17.71 -14.57 -0.94
C ARG A 148 -16.30 -14.60 -0.32
N ARG A 149 -15.34 -15.24 -1.00
CA ARG A 149 -13.96 -15.36 -0.54
C ARG A 149 -13.32 -13.98 -0.37
N ILE A 150 -13.34 -13.13 -1.40
CA ILE A 150 -12.71 -11.79 -1.29
C ILE A 150 -13.41 -10.92 -0.25
N LEU A 151 -14.73 -10.92 -0.18
CA LEU A 151 -15.47 -10.16 0.83
C LEU A 151 -15.09 -10.59 2.25
N PHE A 152 -14.90 -11.89 2.48
CA PHE A 152 -14.50 -12.43 3.78
C PHE A 152 -13.01 -12.20 4.06
N GLU A 153 -12.11 -12.56 3.13
CA GLU A 153 -10.66 -12.51 3.35
C GLU A 153 -10.10 -11.09 3.24
N TYR A 154 -10.52 -10.30 2.24
CA TYR A 154 -9.99 -8.97 1.98
C TYR A 154 -10.80 -7.85 2.62
N GLY A 155 -12.10 -8.07 2.83
CA GLY A 155 -12.99 -7.13 3.51
C GLY A 155 -13.07 -7.34 5.02
N GLU A 156 -12.69 -8.52 5.52
CA GLU A 156 -13.03 -8.97 6.88
C GLU A 156 -14.55 -8.77 7.15
N GLU A 157 -15.36 -9.02 6.08
CA GLU A 157 -16.80 -8.75 6.07
C GLU A 157 -17.59 -9.97 6.57
N ARG A 158 -18.24 -9.83 7.72
CA ARG A 158 -19.01 -10.93 8.34
C ARG A 158 -20.28 -11.30 7.59
N TYR A 159 -20.81 -10.36 6.78
CA TYR A 159 -21.99 -10.60 5.93
C TYR A 159 -21.62 -11.03 4.51
N ALA A 160 -20.37 -11.41 4.27
CA ALA A 160 -19.85 -11.83 2.96
C ALA A 160 -20.76 -12.82 2.21
N PRO A 161 -21.31 -13.88 2.84
CA PRO A 161 -22.21 -14.81 2.12
C PRO A 161 -23.49 -14.14 1.63
N ALA A 162 -24.10 -13.29 2.45
CA ALA A 162 -25.36 -12.61 2.09
C ALA A 162 -25.13 -11.56 0.99
N ILE A 163 -24.04 -10.79 1.09
CA ILE A 163 -23.68 -9.77 0.11
C ILE A 163 -23.31 -10.43 -1.23
N ALA A 164 -22.48 -11.46 -1.24
CA ALA A 164 -22.13 -12.19 -2.47
C ALA A 164 -23.38 -12.76 -3.17
N LYS A 165 -24.31 -13.34 -2.39
CA LYS A 165 -25.58 -13.86 -2.92
C LYS A 165 -26.44 -12.75 -3.52
N ALA A 166 -26.49 -11.58 -2.85
CA ALA A 166 -27.26 -10.43 -3.34
C ALA A 166 -26.67 -9.86 -4.64
N ILE A 167 -25.34 -9.77 -4.75
CA ILE A 167 -24.66 -9.34 -5.98
C ILE A 167 -24.99 -10.30 -7.12
N VAL A 168 -24.80 -11.62 -6.92
CA VAL A 168 -25.09 -12.63 -7.96
C VAL A 168 -26.55 -12.55 -8.40
N ARG A 169 -27.50 -12.43 -7.49
CA ARG A 169 -28.92 -12.30 -7.81
C ARG A 169 -29.24 -11.01 -8.56
N ALA A 170 -28.65 -9.88 -8.16
CA ALA A 170 -28.91 -8.59 -8.80
C ALA A 170 -28.47 -8.59 -10.27
N ARG A 171 -27.26 -9.10 -10.56
CA ARG A 171 -26.71 -9.13 -11.93
C ARG A 171 -27.43 -10.10 -12.88
N GLU A 172 -28.22 -11.06 -12.34
CA GLU A 172 -29.10 -11.93 -13.17
C GLU A 172 -30.21 -11.11 -13.87
N THR A 173 -30.61 -9.97 -13.29
CA THR A 173 -31.62 -9.07 -13.86
C THR A 173 -31.00 -8.05 -14.80
N ALA A 174 -29.93 -7.39 -14.38
CA ALA A 174 -29.15 -6.43 -15.17
C ALA A 174 -27.74 -6.32 -14.59
N PRO A 175 -26.70 -6.11 -15.43
CA PRO A 175 -25.35 -5.84 -14.94
C PRO A 175 -25.32 -4.64 -13.99
N ILE A 176 -24.58 -4.77 -12.91
CA ILE A 176 -24.36 -3.69 -11.92
C ILE A 176 -23.33 -2.73 -12.54
N GLN A 177 -23.72 -1.47 -12.77
CA GLN A 177 -22.92 -0.52 -13.54
C GLN A 177 -22.15 0.45 -12.65
N THR A 178 -22.78 0.89 -11.54
CA THR A 178 -22.26 2.01 -10.77
C THR A 178 -21.97 1.65 -9.32
N THR A 179 -21.18 2.50 -8.70
CA THR A 179 -20.79 2.38 -7.29
C THR A 179 -22.00 2.45 -6.36
N LEU A 180 -22.97 3.37 -6.60
CA LEU A 180 -24.14 3.49 -5.74
C LEU A 180 -25.13 2.34 -5.94
N GLU A 181 -25.28 1.79 -7.16
CA GLU A 181 -26.04 0.56 -7.36
C GLU A 181 -25.47 -0.58 -6.50
N LEU A 182 -24.15 -0.75 -6.51
CA LEU A 182 -23.47 -1.76 -5.67
C LEU A 182 -23.69 -1.45 -4.17
N VAL A 183 -23.61 -0.21 -3.74
CA VAL A 183 -23.86 0.20 -2.36
C VAL A 183 -25.27 -0.20 -1.90
N ASP A 184 -26.29 0.02 -2.73
CA ASP A 184 -27.67 -0.31 -2.40
C ASP A 184 -27.88 -1.82 -2.31
N ILE A 185 -27.26 -2.61 -3.19
CA ILE A 185 -27.27 -4.07 -3.11
C ILE A 185 -26.63 -4.56 -1.80
N ILE A 186 -25.48 -4.00 -1.42
CA ILE A 186 -24.79 -4.34 -0.18
C ILE A 186 -25.67 -4.02 1.03
N LYS A 187 -26.23 -2.80 1.09
CA LYS A 187 -27.14 -2.38 2.18
C LYS A 187 -28.36 -3.28 2.29
N GLY A 188 -28.96 -3.65 1.15
CA GLY A 188 -30.12 -4.54 1.10
C GLY A 188 -29.84 -5.97 1.60
N ALA A 189 -28.58 -6.40 1.57
CA ALA A 189 -28.13 -7.72 2.05
C ALA A 189 -27.78 -7.75 3.55
N MET A 190 -27.72 -6.59 4.20
CA MET A 190 -27.28 -6.47 5.59
C MET A 190 -28.48 -6.31 6.55
N PRO A 191 -28.38 -6.84 7.79
CA PRO A 191 -29.44 -6.65 8.77
C PRO A 191 -29.48 -5.18 9.25
N PRO A 192 -30.67 -4.66 9.68
CA PRO A 192 -30.82 -3.28 10.12
C PRO A 192 -29.85 -2.83 11.23
N ALA A 193 -29.45 -3.76 12.09
CA ALA A 193 -28.46 -3.48 13.14
C ALA A 193 -27.10 -3.10 12.58
N ALA A 194 -26.64 -3.78 11.51
CA ALA A 194 -25.37 -3.50 10.85
C ALA A 194 -25.37 -2.14 10.13
N LEU A 195 -26.52 -1.72 9.61
CA LEU A 195 -26.68 -0.41 8.95
C LEU A 195 -26.54 0.78 9.90
N ARG A 196 -26.67 0.55 11.22
CA ARG A 196 -26.56 1.56 12.28
C ARG A 196 -25.14 1.66 12.85
N GLU A 197 -24.22 0.83 12.38
CA GLU A 197 -22.81 0.88 12.81
C GLU A 197 -22.17 2.22 12.37
N LYS A 198 -21.15 2.65 13.12
CA LYS A 198 -20.44 3.92 12.85
C LYS A 198 -19.76 3.95 11.47
N GLN A 199 -19.34 2.77 10.97
CA GLN A 199 -18.72 2.65 9.66
C GLN A 199 -19.78 2.50 8.57
N HIS A 200 -19.50 3.11 7.41
CA HIS A 200 -20.39 2.95 6.24
C HIS A 200 -20.49 1.46 5.86
N PRO A 201 -21.73 0.93 5.62
CA PRO A 201 -21.95 -0.51 5.37
C PRO A 201 -21.12 -1.07 4.20
N ALA A 202 -20.95 -0.32 3.12
CA ALA A 202 -20.21 -0.77 1.95
C ALA A 202 -18.68 -0.68 2.09
N LYS A 203 -18.14 -0.06 3.15
CA LYS A 203 -16.69 0.19 3.29
C LYS A 203 -15.84 -1.07 3.12
N ARG A 204 -16.20 -2.15 3.80
CA ARG A 204 -15.47 -3.41 3.78
C ARG A 204 -15.54 -4.11 2.44
N SER A 205 -16.73 -4.09 1.82
CA SER A 205 -16.94 -4.68 0.51
C SER A 205 -16.18 -3.93 -0.57
N PHE A 206 -16.16 -2.60 -0.55
CA PHE A 206 -15.38 -1.79 -1.47
C PHE A 206 -13.86 -2.02 -1.28
N GLN A 207 -13.39 -2.10 -0.04
CA GLN A 207 -12.00 -2.48 0.24
C GLN A 207 -11.67 -3.86 -0.35
N ALA A 208 -12.55 -4.84 -0.19
CA ALA A 208 -12.34 -6.20 -0.70
C ALA A 208 -12.22 -6.22 -2.23
N ILE A 209 -13.14 -5.56 -2.92
CA ILE A 209 -13.17 -5.49 -4.39
C ILE A 209 -11.92 -4.73 -4.88
N ARG A 210 -11.58 -3.60 -4.26
CA ARG A 210 -10.39 -2.82 -4.59
C ARG A 210 -9.10 -3.64 -4.47
N ILE A 211 -8.94 -4.36 -3.36
CA ILE A 211 -7.78 -5.24 -3.14
C ILE A 211 -7.71 -6.32 -4.22
N ALA A 212 -8.86 -6.91 -4.59
CA ALA A 212 -8.92 -7.94 -5.63
C ALA A 212 -8.57 -7.38 -7.01
N VAL A 213 -9.15 -6.22 -7.40
CA VAL A 213 -8.88 -5.56 -8.68
C VAL A 213 -7.40 -5.24 -8.84
N ASN A 214 -6.75 -4.78 -7.77
CA ASN A 214 -5.39 -4.27 -7.84
C ASN A 214 -4.31 -5.26 -7.39
N GLY A 215 -4.68 -6.44 -6.88
CA GLY A 215 -3.71 -7.41 -6.35
C GLY A 215 -2.87 -6.84 -5.20
N GLU A 216 -3.45 -5.96 -4.37
CA GLU A 216 -2.69 -5.16 -3.40
C GLU A 216 -1.92 -6.00 -2.40
N LEU A 217 -2.55 -7.07 -1.86
CA LEU A 217 -1.91 -7.93 -0.87
C LEU A 217 -0.87 -8.87 -1.48
N ASP A 218 -1.10 -9.34 -2.71
CA ASP A 218 -0.20 -10.25 -3.41
C ASP A 218 1.10 -9.55 -3.83
N ALA A 219 1.05 -8.24 -4.02
CA ALA A 219 2.23 -7.42 -4.34
C ALA A 219 3.18 -7.20 -3.16
N LEU A 220 2.71 -7.38 -1.90
CA LEU A 220 3.51 -7.07 -0.70
C LEU A 220 4.66 -8.05 -0.46
N PRO A 221 4.48 -9.40 -0.51
CA PRO A 221 5.59 -10.32 -0.25
C PRO A 221 6.79 -10.14 -1.20
N PRO A 222 6.62 -10.08 -2.53
CA PRO A 222 7.74 -9.86 -3.44
C PRO A 222 8.41 -8.50 -3.23
N MET A 223 7.64 -7.43 -2.99
CA MET A 223 8.18 -6.11 -2.67
C MET A 223 9.02 -6.13 -1.42
N LEU A 224 8.52 -6.69 -0.31
CA LEU A 224 9.23 -6.73 0.98
C LEU A 224 10.54 -7.54 0.89
N SER A 225 10.53 -8.65 0.13
CA SER A 225 11.76 -9.43 -0.13
C SER A 225 12.75 -8.62 -0.95
N ALA A 226 12.31 -8.03 -2.07
CA ALA A 226 13.17 -7.23 -2.92
C ALA A 226 13.72 -5.99 -2.19
N ALA A 227 12.90 -5.38 -1.32
CA ALA A 227 13.32 -4.20 -0.53
C ALA A 227 14.47 -4.55 0.41
N VAL A 228 14.35 -5.61 1.23
CA VAL A 228 15.43 -5.96 2.16
C VAL A 228 16.68 -6.44 1.43
N ASP A 229 16.54 -7.12 0.30
CA ASP A 229 17.68 -7.57 -0.49
C ASP A 229 18.37 -6.39 -1.20
N GLY A 230 17.60 -5.40 -1.67
CA GLY A 230 18.09 -4.21 -2.37
C GLY A 230 18.58 -3.06 -1.47
N LEU A 231 18.48 -3.17 -0.15
CA LEU A 231 19.05 -2.18 0.77
C LEU A 231 20.56 -2.37 0.95
N ASN A 232 21.29 -1.28 1.13
CA ASN A 232 22.63 -1.29 1.67
C ASN A 232 22.62 -1.71 3.15
N PRO A 233 23.71 -2.28 3.71
CA PRO A 233 23.88 -2.40 5.15
C PRO A 233 23.62 -1.07 5.86
N GLY A 234 22.83 -1.09 6.95
CA GLY A 234 22.36 0.12 7.65
C GLY A 234 21.25 0.89 6.92
N GLY A 235 20.90 0.51 5.70
CA GLY A 235 19.78 1.08 4.95
C GLY A 235 18.43 0.74 5.59
N ARG A 236 17.43 1.61 5.42
CA ARG A 236 16.15 1.53 6.15
C ARG A 236 14.96 1.31 5.24
N LEU A 237 14.09 0.39 5.63
CA LEU A 237 12.80 0.14 5.05
C LEU A 237 11.70 0.74 5.93
N ALA A 238 10.95 1.71 5.42
CA ALA A 238 9.81 2.35 6.04
C ALA A 238 8.54 2.00 5.26
N VAL A 239 7.52 1.45 5.94
CA VAL A 239 6.26 1.04 5.29
C VAL A 239 5.09 1.57 6.11
N ILE A 240 4.22 2.37 5.47
CA ILE A 240 2.94 2.81 6.02
C ILE A 240 1.84 1.88 5.51
N THR A 241 0.99 1.43 6.40
CA THR A 241 -0.17 0.58 6.11
C THR A 241 -1.44 1.25 6.62
N PHE A 242 -2.60 1.00 5.98
CA PHE A 242 -3.88 1.63 6.34
C PHE A 242 -4.97 0.67 6.81
N HIS A 243 -4.75 -0.64 6.65
CA HIS A 243 -5.69 -1.64 7.17
C HIS A 243 -4.97 -2.86 7.76
N SER A 244 -5.76 -3.68 8.49
CA SER A 244 -5.28 -4.82 9.28
C SER A 244 -4.51 -5.86 8.47
N LEU A 245 -4.93 -6.11 7.23
CA LEU A 245 -4.32 -7.15 6.37
C LEU A 245 -2.92 -6.74 5.90
N GLU A 246 -2.76 -5.51 5.42
CA GLU A 246 -1.43 -4.96 5.07
C GLU A 246 -0.50 -5.00 6.28
N ASP A 247 -0.96 -4.44 7.42
CA ASP A 247 -0.15 -4.36 8.64
C ASP A 247 0.28 -5.74 9.13
N ARG A 248 -0.59 -6.76 8.97
CA ARG A 248 -0.29 -8.15 9.33
C ARG A 248 0.80 -8.74 8.45
N ILE A 249 0.74 -8.52 7.12
CA ILE A 249 1.74 -9.01 6.17
C ILE A 249 3.08 -8.33 6.43
N VAL A 250 3.11 -6.99 6.47
CA VAL A 250 4.33 -6.22 6.69
C VAL A 250 4.98 -6.57 8.05
N LYS A 251 4.18 -6.63 9.13
CA LYS A 251 4.66 -7.02 10.45
C LYS A 251 5.32 -8.40 10.45
N ARG A 252 4.64 -9.40 9.86
CA ARG A 252 5.16 -10.77 9.80
C ARG A 252 6.45 -10.84 8.98
N ALA A 253 6.47 -10.23 7.81
CA ALA A 253 7.66 -10.21 6.96
C ALA A 253 8.85 -9.56 7.67
N MET A 254 8.67 -8.39 8.29
CA MET A 254 9.73 -7.72 9.04
C MET A 254 10.20 -8.55 10.25
N GLN A 255 9.28 -9.23 10.95
CA GLN A 255 9.63 -10.16 12.03
C GLN A 255 10.45 -11.36 11.52
N ASP A 256 10.10 -11.91 10.37
CA ASP A 256 10.84 -13.02 9.75
C ASP A 256 12.21 -12.58 9.24
N MET A 257 12.36 -11.35 8.75
CA MET A 257 13.64 -10.73 8.40
C MET A 257 14.54 -10.56 9.63
N ALA A 258 13.95 -10.20 10.76
CA ALA A 258 14.67 -10.01 12.02
C ALA A 258 14.94 -11.33 12.77
N ARG A 259 14.34 -12.42 12.30
CA ARG A 259 14.54 -13.73 12.93
C ARG A 259 15.84 -14.36 12.44
N GLY A 260 16.74 -14.60 13.38
CA GLY A 260 17.95 -15.37 13.14
C GLY A 260 17.69 -16.89 13.06
N CYS A 261 18.34 -17.63 13.94
CA CYS A 261 18.22 -19.08 14.00
C CYS A 261 16.74 -19.54 14.08
N THR A 262 16.40 -20.58 13.29
CA THR A 262 15.08 -21.24 13.29
C THR A 262 15.16 -22.70 13.75
N CYS A 263 16.32 -23.12 14.30
CA CYS A 263 16.46 -24.43 14.91
C CYS A 263 15.54 -24.61 16.12
N PRO A 264 15.11 -25.83 16.42
CA PRO A 264 14.45 -26.13 17.67
C PRO A 264 15.28 -25.66 18.87
N PRO A 265 14.64 -25.15 19.94
CA PRO A 265 15.38 -24.66 21.12
C PRO A 265 16.26 -25.72 21.81
N GLU A 266 15.94 -26.99 21.62
CA GLU A 266 16.63 -28.14 22.21
C GLU A 266 17.98 -28.46 21.51
N PHE A 267 18.22 -27.84 20.35
CA PHE A 267 19.48 -28.08 19.62
C PHE A 267 20.65 -27.39 20.32
N PRO A 268 21.72 -28.13 20.69
CA PRO A 268 22.86 -27.54 21.40
C PRO A 268 23.67 -26.57 20.53
N VAL A 269 23.56 -26.69 19.20
CA VAL A 269 24.26 -25.84 18.24
C VAL A 269 23.31 -25.52 17.06
N CYS A 270 23.38 -24.30 16.57
CA CYS A 270 22.64 -23.90 15.40
C CYS A 270 23.14 -24.61 14.15
N VAL A 271 22.26 -25.33 13.47
CA VAL A 271 22.53 -26.04 12.21
C VAL A 271 21.88 -25.41 10.99
N CYS A 272 20.98 -24.42 11.16
CA CYS A 272 20.28 -23.81 10.03
C CYS A 272 21.09 -22.72 9.33
N GLY A 273 22.13 -22.18 9.95
CA GLY A 273 22.96 -21.11 9.40
C GLY A 273 22.21 -19.80 9.10
N LYS A 274 20.93 -19.71 9.50
CA LYS A 274 20.10 -18.52 9.23
C LYS A 274 20.53 -17.36 10.12
N LYS A 275 20.87 -16.27 9.49
CA LYS A 275 21.16 -14.98 10.14
C LYS A 275 20.02 -13.99 9.91
N PRO A 276 19.78 -13.04 10.86
CA PRO A 276 18.81 -11.98 10.62
C PRO A 276 19.26 -11.12 9.44
N LYS A 277 18.31 -10.79 8.56
CA LYS A 277 18.56 -9.89 7.42
C LYS A 277 18.37 -8.41 7.84
N ALA A 278 17.55 -8.15 8.85
CA ALA A 278 17.25 -6.81 9.34
C ALA A 278 16.98 -6.80 10.83
N LYS A 279 17.11 -5.65 11.47
CA LYS A 279 16.63 -5.39 12.83
C LYS A 279 15.38 -4.51 12.81
N LEU A 280 14.42 -4.77 13.69
CA LEU A 280 13.23 -3.95 13.83
C LEU A 280 13.57 -2.67 14.60
N LEU A 281 13.39 -1.51 13.97
CA LEU A 281 13.50 -0.23 14.67
C LEU A 281 12.19 0.12 15.42
N THR A 282 11.05 -0.38 14.90
CA THR A 282 9.75 -0.19 15.53
C THR A 282 9.17 -1.53 16.00
N ARG A 283 9.13 -1.78 17.30
CA ARG A 283 8.41 -2.95 17.86
C ARG A 283 6.90 -2.77 17.79
N LYS A 284 6.41 -1.56 18.09
CA LYS A 284 5.02 -1.09 17.85
C LYS A 284 5.04 -0.13 16.67
N PRO A 285 3.97 -0.08 15.87
CA PRO A 285 3.92 0.89 14.77
C PRO A 285 3.91 2.32 15.32
N ILE A 286 4.51 3.25 14.58
CA ILE A 286 4.32 4.68 14.78
C ILE A 286 2.95 5.02 14.17
N VAL A 287 2.16 5.82 14.87
CA VAL A 287 0.82 6.26 14.45
C VAL A 287 0.74 7.78 14.48
N SER A 288 -0.18 8.33 13.70
CA SER A 288 -0.40 9.77 13.60
C SER A 288 -0.79 10.39 14.95
N GLY A 289 -0.16 11.52 15.26
CA GLY A 289 -0.49 12.31 16.44
C GLY A 289 -1.79 13.09 16.30
N GLU A 290 -2.30 13.65 17.41
CA GLU A 290 -3.56 14.40 17.45
C GLU A 290 -3.58 15.60 16.48
N ALA A 291 -2.47 16.31 16.35
CA ALA A 291 -2.34 17.45 15.44
C ALA A 291 -2.53 17.04 13.98
N GLU A 292 -1.88 15.94 13.56
CA GLU A 292 -2.03 15.41 12.21
C GLU A 292 -3.45 14.90 11.95
N LEU A 293 -4.07 14.22 12.94
CA LEU A 293 -5.43 13.71 12.82
C LEU A 293 -6.48 14.82 12.70
N ALA A 294 -6.23 15.98 13.30
CA ALA A 294 -7.10 17.15 13.16
C ALA A 294 -7.03 17.74 11.74
N GLU A 295 -5.84 17.75 11.12
CA GLU A 295 -5.63 18.26 9.75
C GLU A 295 -5.94 17.19 8.67
N ASN A 296 -5.63 15.93 8.93
CA ASN A 296 -5.76 14.81 7.99
C ASN A 296 -6.45 13.59 8.62
N PRO A 297 -7.80 13.54 8.63
CA PRO A 297 -8.53 12.40 9.18
C PRO A 297 -8.23 11.05 8.51
N ARG A 298 -7.68 11.05 7.28
CA ARG A 298 -7.28 9.83 6.54
C ARG A 298 -6.10 9.13 7.21
N ALA A 299 -5.28 9.86 7.97
CA ALA A 299 -4.15 9.32 8.72
C ALA A 299 -4.55 8.45 9.94
N ARG A 300 -5.84 8.42 10.32
CA ARG A 300 -6.32 7.69 11.52
C ARG A 300 -5.94 6.21 11.54
N SER A 301 -5.91 5.56 10.41
CA SER A 301 -5.61 4.13 10.31
C SER A 301 -4.16 3.84 9.95
N ALA A 302 -3.36 4.89 9.71
CA ALA A 302 -1.97 4.78 9.30
C ALA A 302 -1.10 4.16 10.40
N LYS A 303 -0.21 3.25 9.98
CA LYS A 303 0.75 2.58 10.84
C LYS A 303 2.08 2.49 10.13
N LEU A 304 3.07 3.24 10.59
CA LEU A 304 4.43 3.18 10.06
C LEU A 304 5.23 2.11 10.79
N ARG A 305 5.85 1.22 10.02
CA ARG A 305 6.83 0.24 10.51
C ARG A 305 8.17 0.45 9.84
N VAL A 306 9.24 0.29 10.62
CA VAL A 306 10.60 0.54 10.16
C VAL A 306 11.50 -0.63 10.55
N ALA A 307 12.29 -1.09 9.57
CA ALA A 307 13.37 -2.06 9.75
C ALA A 307 14.67 -1.52 9.13
N GLU A 308 15.81 -1.91 9.67
CA GLU A 308 17.14 -1.54 9.19
C GLU A 308 17.88 -2.80 8.77
N LYS A 309 18.48 -2.79 7.58
CA LYS A 309 19.30 -3.89 7.05
C LYS A 309 20.49 -4.15 7.98
N CYS A 310 20.69 -5.39 8.38
CA CYS A 310 21.86 -5.77 9.16
C CYS A 310 23.14 -5.68 8.32
N ASP A 311 24.24 -5.29 8.97
CA ASP A 311 25.57 -5.49 8.42
C ASP A 311 25.91 -7.00 8.36
N ASN A 312 26.56 -7.41 7.29
CA ASN A 312 27.02 -8.80 7.18
C ASN A 312 28.08 -9.16 8.25
N PHE A 313 28.56 -8.17 9.01
CA PHE A 313 29.63 -8.29 10.01
C PHE A 313 29.12 -8.26 11.48
N ASP A 314 27.87 -7.90 11.72
CA ASP A 314 27.31 -7.79 13.08
C ASP A 314 26.82 -9.13 13.66
N LEU A 315 27.39 -10.26 13.21
CA LEU A 315 26.88 -11.60 13.54
C LEU A 315 27.98 -12.59 13.94
#